data_d1cb35239caa9eaf95bd391e9dfa6d48
#
_entry.id   d1cb35239caa9eaf95bd391e9dfa6d48
#
_cell.length_a   1.000
_cell.length_b   1.000
_cell.length_c   1.000
_cell.angle_alpha   90.00
_cell.angle_beta   90.00
_cell.angle_gamma   90.00
#
_symmetry.space_group_name_H-M   'P 1'
#
loop_
_entity.id
_entity.type
_entity.pdbx_description
1 polymer ?
#
loop_
_entity_poly.entity_id
_entity_poly.type
_entity_poly.pdbx_seq_one_letter_code
_entity_poly.pdbx_strand_id
1 'polypeptide(L)'
;MNKVRIYIAKNEEKGPDIVWQRTTGKELLTMGVRSWLGDDKFVPNVKLAESGKPYLANSDLYFNISHSQQFVVCAIGEQELGIDIQFHRKGDTESTARKIMSATEWQEYQAVEDKAKYFFDLWAKKESYLKLTGEGITVDMRLLDIEACVQELVIDVEYSCMLCTGSECEHEMSF
;
A
#
# COMPACT_ATOMS: atom_id res chain seq x y z
N MET A 1 -9.20 3.27 19.77
CA MET A 1 -9.19 2.81 18.36
C MET A 1 -7.79 3.03 17.83
N ASN A 2 -7.22 2.05 17.14
CA ASN A 2 -5.85 2.16 16.60
C ASN A 2 -5.79 3.26 15.55
N LYS A 3 -4.71 4.03 15.54
CA LYS A 3 -4.54 5.15 14.60
C LYS A 3 -3.54 4.80 13.51
N VAL A 4 -3.80 5.28 12.30
CA VAL A 4 -2.87 5.24 11.17
C VAL A 4 -2.75 6.64 10.57
N ARG A 5 -1.53 7.08 10.31
CA ARG A 5 -1.26 8.30 9.56
C ARG A 5 -0.67 7.93 8.20
N ILE A 6 -1.19 8.56 7.16
CA ILE A 6 -0.80 8.30 5.78
C ILE A 6 -0.22 9.58 5.22
N TYR A 7 1.03 9.51 4.81
CA TYR A 7 1.77 10.60 4.19
C TYR A 7 1.90 10.33 2.71
N ILE A 8 1.60 11.34 1.90
CA ILE A 8 1.50 11.22 0.45
C ILE A 8 2.40 12.27 -0.18
N ALA A 9 3.20 11.88 -1.15
CA ALA A 9 3.96 12.79 -1.99
C ALA A 9 3.67 12.53 -3.47
N LYS A 10 3.52 13.62 -4.23
CA LYS A 10 3.33 13.59 -5.68
C LYS A 10 4.52 14.27 -6.37
N ASN A 11 5.11 13.57 -7.33
CA ASN A 11 6.08 14.18 -8.23
C ASN A 11 5.34 14.96 -9.32
N GLU A 12 5.57 16.25 -9.43
CA GLU A 12 4.97 17.08 -10.48
C GLU A 12 5.62 16.83 -11.85
N GLU A 13 6.82 16.26 -11.89
CA GLU A 13 7.45 15.82 -13.11
C GLU A 13 6.79 14.54 -13.62
N LYS A 14 6.58 14.45 -14.94
CA LYS A 14 5.90 13.32 -15.55
C LYS A 14 6.82 12.10 -15.66
N GLY A 15 6.34 10.98 -15.14
CA GLY A 15 6.93 9.66 -15.31
C GLY A 15 7.47 9.05 -14.01
N PRO A 16 7.75 7.72 -14.04
CA PRO A 16 8.29 7.03 -12.89
C PRO A 16 9.77 7.37 -12.71
N ASP A 17 10.13 7.88 -11.53
CA ASP A 17 11.50 8.10 -11.09
C ASP A 17 11.78 7.25 -9.85
N ILE A 18 12.44 6.13 -10.02
CA ILE A 18 12.71 5.17 -8.94
C ILE A 18 13.64 5.77 -7.85
N VAL A 19 14.53 6.69 -8.22
CA VAL A 19 15.41 7.34 -7.26
C VAL A 19 14.61 8.29 -6.39
N TRP A 20 13.78 9.12 -7.02
CA TRP A 20 12.86 10.00 -6.31
C TRP A 20 11.92 9.20 -5.40
N GLN A 21 11.28 8.15 -5.92
CA GLN A 21 10.35 7.31 -5.15
C GLN A 21 11.01 6.73 -3.89
N ARG A 22 12.22 6.19 -4.01
CA ARG A 22 12.96 5.62 -2.86
C ARG A 22 13.40 6.67 -1.86
N THR A 23 13.87 7.81 -2.33
CA THR A 23 14.30 8.91 -1.46
C THR A 23 13.10 9.49 -0.71
N THR A 24 12.05 9.82 -1.44
CA THR A 24 10.81 10.38 -0.88
C THR A 24 10.16 9.41 0.11
N GLY A 25 10.13 8.10 -0.17
CA GLY A 25 9.61 7.12 0.78
C GLY A 25 10.33 7.14 2.13
N LYS A 26 11.67 7.28 2.13
CA LYS A 26 12.45 7.42 3.37
C LYS A 26 12.22 8.76 4.09
N GLU A 27 12.05 9.83 3.34
CA GLU A 27 11.74 11.16 3.87
C GLU A 27 10.36 11.17 4.54
N LEU A 28 9.33 10.63 3.87
CA LEU A 28 7.99 10.49 4.42
C LEU A 28 7.99 9.66 5.71
N LEU A 29 8.71 8.53 5.73
CA LEU A 29 8.85 7.71 6.93
C LEU A 29 9.50 8.51 8.07
N THR A 30 10.62 9.18 7.79
CA THR A 30 11.35 9.95 8.80
C THR A 30 10.49 11.09 9.37
N MET A 31 9.87 11.85 8.50
CA MET A 31 8.99 12.95 8.88
C MET A 31 7.79 12.43 9.69
N GLY A 32 7.17 11.38 9.22
CA GLY A 32 5.97 10.82 9.85
C GLY A 32 6.24 10.23 11.24
N VAL A 33 7.34 9.50 11.42
CA VAL A 33 7.72 8.96 12.74
C VAL A 33 8.08 10.08 13.70
N ARG A 34 8.82 11.10 13.25
CA ARG A 34 9.13 12.29 14.07
C ARG A 34 7.87 13.01 14.52
N SER A 35 6.95 13.25 13.60
CA SER A 35 5.66 13.87 13.90
C SER A 35 4.83 13.02 14.87
N TRP A 36 4.89 11.70 14.76
CA TRP A 36 4.17 10.80 15.65
C TRP A 36 4.72 10.84 17.08
N LEU A 37 6.07 10.76 17.21
CA LEU A 37 6.76 10.72 18.50
C LEU A 37 6.95 12.11 19.15
N GLY A 38 6.77 13.19 18.38
CA GLY A 38 7.09 14.56 18.84
C GLY A 38 8.61 14.75 19.04
N ASP A 39 9.45 14.01 18.32
CA ASP A 39 10.91 14.08 18.40
C ASP A 39 11.53 14.36 17.02
N ASP A 40 11.86 15.60 16.76
CA ASP A 40 12.45 16.04 15.49
C ASP A 40 13.87 15.49 15.23
N LYS A 41 14.52 14.94 16.26
CA LYS A 41 15.86 14.35 16.14
C LYS A 41 15.83 12.84 15.94
N PHE A 42 14.67 12.21 16.05
CA PHE A 42 14.55 10.77 15.86
C PHE A 42 15.05 10.35 14.46
N VAL A 43 15.87 9.31 14.42
CA VAL A 43 16.38 8.71 13.18
C VAL A 43 15.86 7.28 13.08
N PRO A 44 14.96 6.98 12.13
CA PRO A 44 14.44 5.63 11.94
C PRO A 44 15.56 4.61 11.66
N ASN A 45 15.62 3.54 12.45
CA ASN A 45 16.52 2.41 12.20
C ASN A 45 15.72 1.28 11.54
N VAL A 46 15.70 1.27 10.22
CA VAL A 46 14.97 0.28 9.43
C VAL A 46 15.79 -0.99 9.27
N LYS A 47 15.21 -2.12 9.64
CA LYS A 47 15.74 -3.46 9.39
C LYS A 47 14.73 -4.31 8.62
N LEU A 48 15.18 -5.46 8.12
CA LEU A 48 14.32 -6.44 7.47
C LEU A 48 14.05 -7.60 8.40
N ALA A 49 12.78 -8.03 8.47
CA ALA A 49 12.38 -9.27 9.10
C ALA A 49 12.82 -10.48 8.24
N GLU A 50 12.69 -11.69 8.75
CA GLU A 50 12.99 -12.92 7.99
C GLU A 50 12.15 -13.04 6.71
N SER A 51 10.93 -12.54 6.75
CA SER A 51 10.03 -12.43 5.57
C SER A 51 10.47 -11.39 4.53
N GLY A 52 11.45 -10.54 4.84
CA GLY A 52 11.86 -9.40 4.01
C GLY A 52 11.03 -8.13 4.25
N LYS A 53 10.00 -8.17 5.09
CA LYS A 53 9.21 -6.98 5.45
C LYS A 53 10.06 -5.99 6.25
N PRO A 54 10.15 -4.71 5.86
CA PRO A 54 10.87 -3.71 6.64
C PRO A 54 10.14 -3.37 7.94
N TYR A 55 10.90 -3.14 9.01
CA TYR A 55 10.38 -2.71 10.30
C TYR A 55 11.31 -1.69 10.98
N LEU A 56 10.80 -0.95 11.97
CA LEU A 56 11.57 -0.03 12.81
C LEU A 56 12.17 -0.78 14.01
N ALA A 57 13.49 -0.89 14.04
CA ALA A 57 14.18 -1.59 15.13
C ALA A 57 14.29 -0.75 16.42
N ASN A 58 13.95 0.53 16.38
CA ASN A 58 14.06 1.48 17.49
C ASN A 58 12.73 2.20 17.80
N SER A 59 11.59 1.62 17.41
CA SER A 59 10.25 2.13 17.70
C SER A 59 9.24 0.99 17.64
N ASP A 60 8.16 1.10 18.42
CA ASP A 60 7.03 0.17 18.38
C ASP A 60 6.00 0.51 17.28
N LEU A 61 6.29 1.52 16.46
CA LEU A 61 5.46 1.88 15.32
C LEU A 61 5.71 0.94 14.14
N TYR A 62 4.63 0.63 13.47
CA TYR A 62 4.63 -0.11 12.21
C TYR A 62 4.56 0.86 11.05
N PHE A 63 5.13 0.47 9.92
CA PHE A 63 5.05 1.26 8.70
C PHE A 63 5.02 0.38 7.46
N ASN A 64 4.49 0.94 6.38
CA ASN A 64 4.61 0.37 5.05
C ASN A 64 4.67 1.50 4.00
N ILE A 65 5.40 1.28 2.92
CA ILE A 65 5.58 2.25 1.85
C ILE A 65 5.20 1.59 0.53
N SER A 66 4.47 2.32 -0.30
CA SER A 66 4.18 1.95 -1.68
C SER A 66 4.38 3.14 -2.61
N HIS A 67 4.63 2.85 -3.87
CA HIS A 67 4.77 3.89 -4.89
C HIS A 67 4.28 3.39 -6.25
N SER A 68 3.71 4.29 -7.02
CA SER A 68 3.30 4.02 -8.38
C SER A 68 3.34 5.31 -9.19
N GLN A 69 4.07 5.30 -10.30
CA GLN A 69 4.26 6.49 -11.16
C GLN A 69 4.71 7.72 -10.36
N GLN A 70 3.82 8.71 -10.23
CA GLN A 70 4.08 10.00 -9.57
C GLN A 70 3.87 9.99 -8.06
N PHE A 71 3.26 8.94 -7.50
CA PHE A 71 2.92 8.92 -6.08
C PHE A 71 3.82 8.01 -5.27
N VAL A 72 4.14 8.48 -4.07
CA VAL A 72 4.68 7.70 -2.98
C VAL A 72 3.75 7.86 -1.78
N VAL A 73 3.38 6.74 -1.16
CA VAL A 73 2.55 6.71 0.04
C VAL A 73 3.30 5.98 1.15
N CYS A 74 3.25 6.52 2.35
CA CYS A 74 3.81 5.93 3.55
C CYS A 74 2.74 5.90 4.65
N ALA A 75 2.34 4.71 5.08
CA ALA A 75 1.45 4.52 6.21
C ALA A 75 2.26 4.19 7.47
N ILE A 76 1.91 4.82 8.60
CA ILE A 76 2.53 4.63 9.91
C ILE A 76 1.42 4.42 10.93
N GLY A 77 1.54 3.42 11.80
CA GLY A 77 0.51 3.07 12.76
C GLY A 77 1.00 2.31 13.98
N GLU A 78 0.08 2.05 14.90
CA GLU A 78 0.32 1.35 16.17
C GLU A 78 0.11 -0.17 16.05
N GLN A 79 -0.29 -0.65 14.88
CA GLN A 79 -0.49 -2.07 14.58
C GLN A 79 0.09 -2.43 13.21
N GLU A 80 0.26 -3.72 12.97
CA GLU A 80 0.64 -4.23 11.64
C GLU A 80 -0.27 -3.67 10.56
N LEU A 81 0.33 -3.24 9.47
CA LEU A 81 -0.35 -2.66 8.33
C LEU A 81 0.37 -2.95 7.01
N GLY A 82 -0.38 -2.84 5.93
CA GLY A 82 0.14 -2.84 4.56
C GLY A 82 -0.60 -1.81 3.72
N ILE A 83 0.11 -1.10 2.87
CA ILE A 83 -0.47 -0.14 1.94
C ILE A 83 0.01 -0.43 0.52
N ASP A 84 -0.89 -0.32 -0.44
CA ASP A 84 -0.52 -0.42 -1.84
C ASP A 84 -1.21 0.64 -2.68
N ILE A 85 -0.47 1.21 -3.64
CA ILE A 85 -0.98 2.17 -4.62
C ILE A 85 -0.64 1.71 -6.03
N GLN A 86 -1.62 1.75 -6.94
CA GLN A 86 -1.49 1.30 -8.32
C GLN A 86 -2.07 2.33 -9.28
N PHE A 87 -1.27 2.71 -10.27
CA PHE A 87 -1.74 3.52 -11.39
C PHE A 87 -2.54 2.65 -12.38
N HIS A 88 -3.68 3.14 -12.86
CA HIS A 88 -4.52 2.45 -13.84
C HIS A 88 -3.88 2.52 -15.23
N ARG A 89 -2.93 1.65 -15.49
CA ARG A 89 -2.25 1.57 -16.79
C ARG A 89 -3.23 1.14 -17.88
N LYS A 90 -3.18 1.81 -19.01
CA LYS A 90 -3.89 1.38 -20.21
C LYS A 90 -3.26 0.08 -20.75
N GLY A 91 -4.09 -0.86 -21.15
CA GLY A 91 -3.64 -2.12 -21.73
C GLY A 91 -4.47 -3.31 -21.29
N ASP A 92 -4.10 -4.48 -21.80
CA ASP A 92 -4.78 -5.73 -21.44
C ASP A 92 -4.36 -6.21 -20.04
N THR A 93 -5.32 -6.18 -19.12
CA THR A 93 -5.16 -6.71 -17.76
C THR A 93 -5.63 -8.17 -17.65
N GLU A 94 -6.30 -8.70 -18.68
CA GLU A 94 -6.98 -10.01 -18.62
C GLU A 94 -6.01 -11.16 -18.31
N SER A 95 -4.86 -11.18 -18.97
CA SER A 95 -3.86 -12.23 -18.75
C SER A 95 -3.35 -12.30 -17.31
N THR A 96 -3.19 -11.14 -16.67
CA THR A 96 -2.77 -11.08 -15.26
C THR A 96 -3.95 -11.35 -14.33
N ALA A 97 -5.13 -10.83 -14.65
CA ALA A 97 -6.35 -11.07 -13.91
C ALA A 97 -6.65 -12.57 -13.73
N ARG A 98 -6.51 -13.35 -14.80
CA ARG A 98 -6.67 -14.83 -14.74
C ARG A 98 -5.72 -15.52 -13.77
N LYS A 99 -4.57 -14.93 -13.49
CA LYS A 99 -3.55 -15.52 -12.59
C LYS A 99 -3.77 -15.19 -11.13
N ILE A 100 -4.49 -14.09 -10.84
CA ILE A 100 -4.64 -13.58 -9.48
C ILE A 100 -6.06 -13.67 -8.94
N MET A 101 -7.06 -13.79 -9.81
CA MET A 101 -8.47 -13.79 -9.44
C MET A 101 -8.98 -15.19 -9.11
N SER A 102 -9.75 -15.31 -8.03
CA SER A 102 -10.60 -16.47 -7.77
C SER A 102 -11.70 -16.60 -8.84
N ALA A 103 -12.42 -17.70 -8.84
CA ALA A 103 -13.53 -17.91 -9.78
C ALA A 103 -14.62 -16.84 -9.65
N THR A 104 -14.93 -16.42 -8.42
CA THR A 104 -15.93 -15.37 -8.13
C THR A 104 -15.47 -14.01 -8.61
N GLU A 105 -14.24 -13.61 -8.24
CA GLU A 105 -13.63 -12.33 -8.68
C GLU A 105 -13.51 -12.25 -10.20
N TRP A 106 -13.24 -13.38 -10.85
CA TRP A 106 -13.20 -13.45 -12.32
C TRP A 106 -14.57 -13.22 -12.95
N GLN A 107 -15.64 -13.79 -12.38
CA GLN A 107 -17.00 -13.53 -12.85
C GLN A 107 -17.40 -12.06 -12.69
N GLU A 108 -17.06 -11.45 -11.56
CA GLU A 108 -17.29 -10.03 -11.32
C GLU A 108 -16.49 -9.16 -12.31
N TYR A 109 -15.21 -9.47 -12.52
CA TYR A 109 -14.36 -8.77 -13.50
C TYR A 109 -14.95 -8.82 -14.91
N GLN A 110 -15.55 -9.94 -15.31
CA GLN A 110 -16.17 -10.05 -16.63
C GLN A 110 -17.47 -9.21 -16.76
N ALA A 111 -18.16 -9.00 -15.65
CA ALA A 111 -19.44 -8.30 -15.62
C ALA A 111 -19.31 -6.78 -15.50
N VAL A 112 -18.19 -6.26 -14.97
CA VAL A 112 -18.01 -4.81 -14.78
C VAL A 112 -17.69 -4.10 -16.10
N GLU A 113 -18.11 -2.85 -16.20
CA GLU A 113 -17.84 -1.98 -17.35
C GLU A 113 -16.37 -1.52 -17.37
N ASP A 114 -15.87 -1.01 -16.23
CA ASP A 114 -14.48 -0.57 -16.07
C ASP A 114 -13.60 -1.69 -15.52
N LYS A 115 -13.14 -2.55 -16.42
CA LYS A 115 -12.28 -3.69 -16.09
C LYS A 115 -10.93 -3.28 -15.56
N ALA A 116 -10.39 -2.15 -16.02
CA ALA A 116 -9.10 -1.67 -15.57
C ALA A 116 -9.17 -1.23 -14.11
N LYS A 117 -10.16 -0.40 -13.76
CA LYS A 117 -10.35 0.01 -12.36
C LYS A 117 -10.56 -1.18 -11.45
N TYR A 118 -11.47 -2.09 -11.80
CA TYR A 118 -11.73 -3.31 -11.00
C TYR A 118 -10.46 -4.13 -10.78
N PHE A 119 -9.66 -4.33 -11.83
CA PHE A 119 -8.40 -5.06 -11.74
C PHE A 119 -7.42 -4.39 -10.78
N PHE A 120 -7.19 -3.08 -10.91
CA PHE A 120 -6.23 -2.37 -10.08
C PHE A 120 -6.70 -2.22 -8.63
N ASP A 121 -8.00 -2.06 -8.38
CA ASP A 121 -8.58 -2.08 -7.04
C ASP A 121 -8.31 -3.43 -6.35
N LEU A 122 -8.61 -4.53 -7.05
CA LEU A 122 -8.38 -5.87 -6.52
C LEU A 122 -6.88 -6.18 -6.34
N TRP A 123 -6.05 -5.77 -7.29
CA TRP A 123 -4.60 -5.91 -7.20
C TRP A 123 -4.05 -5.17 -5.97
N ALA A 124 -4.37 -3.88 -5.81
CA ALA A 124 -3.95 -3.09 -4.67
C ALA A 124 -4.46 -3.68 -3.33
N LYS A 125 -5.69 -4.19 -3.31
CA LYS A 125 -6.26 -4.90 -2.17
C LYS A 125 -5.42 -6.12 -1.78
N LYS A 126 -5.09 -6.98 -2.74
CA LYS A 126 -4.30 -8.19 -2.48
C LYS A 126 -2.86 -7.87 -2.10
N GLU A 127 -2.23 -6.92 -2.78
CA GLU A 127 -0.87 -6.46 -2.46
C GLU A 127 -0.78 -5.83 -1.06
N SER A 128 -1.76 -4.99 -0.68
CA SER A 128 -1.78 -4.40 0.67
C SER A 128 -1.90 -5.47 1.76
N TYR A 129 -2.70 -6.52 1.51
CA TYR A 129 -2.79 -7.67 2.43
C TYR A 129 -1.48 -8.45 2.52
N LEU A 130 -0.85 -8.77 1.38
CA LEU A 130 0.45 -9.46 1.38
C LEU A 130 1.57 -8.64 2.06
N LYS A 131 1.50 -7.32 1.96
CA LYS A 131 2.38 -6.40 2.70
C LYS A 131 2.08 -6.35 4.19
N LEU A 132 0.80 -6.49 4.58
CA LEU A 132 0.40 -6.63 5.98
C LEU A 132 1.00 -7.90 6.57
N THR A 133 0.79 -9.07 5.93
CA THR A 133 1.25 -10.37 6.44
C THR A 133 2.75 -10.59 6.28
N GLY A 134 3.39 -9.90 5.33
CA GLY A 134 4.79 -10.10 4.98
C GLY A 134 5.06 -11.37 4.15
N GLU A 135 4.04 -12.04 3.66
CA GLU A 135 4.19 -13.30 2.90
C GLU A 135 4.73 -13.08 1.48
N GLY A 136 4.63 -11.86 0.95
CA GLY A 136 5.10 -11.54 -0.39
C GLY A 136 4.28 -12.22 -1.51
N ILE A 137 4.74 -12.07 -2.76
CA ILE A 137 4.03 -12.58 -3.97
C ILE A 137 4.17 -14.10 -4.15
N THR A 138 4.73 -14.82 -3.19
CA THR A 138 4.89 -16.28 -3.27
C THR A 138 3.60 -17.05 -3.02
N VAL A 139 2.58 -16.39 -2.50
CA VAL A 139 1.26 -16.96 -2.22
C VAL A 139 0.39 -16.95 -3.49
N ASP A 140 -0.40 -18.00 -3.66
CA ASP A 140 -1.41 -18.02 -4.73
C ASP A 140 -2.51 -17.01 -4.43
N MET A 141 -2.45 -15.85 -5.08
CA MET A 141 -3.40 -14.75 -4.87
C MET A 141 -4.88 -15.13 -5.10
N ARG A 142 -5.14 -16.22 -5.85
CA ARG A 142 -6.52 -16.71 -6.09
C ARG A 142 -7.15 -17.30 -4.84
N LEU A 143 -6.32 -17.72 -3.89
CA LEU A 143 -6.76 -18.36 -2.64
C LEU A 143 -6.80 -17.39 -1.46
N LEU A 144 -6.41 -16.12 -1.67
CA LEU A 144 -6.46 -15.13 -0.61
C LEU A 144 -7.92 -14.80 -0.25
N ASP A 145 -8.28 -15.13 0.97
CA ASP A 145 -9.52 -14.67 1.60
C ASP A 145 -9.20 -13.41 2.41
N ILE A 146 -9.56 -12.25 1.85
CA ILE A 146 -9.27 -10.95 2.44
C ILE A 146 -10.53 -10.43 3.11
N GLU A 147 -10.91 -11.05 4.21
CA GLU A 147 -11.94 -10.54 5.13
C GLU A 147 -11.39 -9.48 6.10
N ALA A 148 -10.09 -9.22 6.06
CA ALA A 148 -9.44 -8.22 6.90
C ALA A 148 -9.94 -6.79 6.62
N CYS A 149 -9.67 -5.88 7.52
CA CYS A 149 -10.01 -4.47 7.41
C CYS A 149 -9.23 -3.80 6.28
N VAL A 150 -9.81 -3.78 5.10
CA VAL A 150 -9.27 -3.07 3.94
C VAL A 150 -10.07 -1.80 3.71
N GLN A 151 -9.36 -0.68 3.62
CA GLN A 151 -9.91 0.64 3.37
C GLN A 151 -9.37 1.20 2.06
N GLU A 152 -10.28 1.63 1.18
CA GLU A 152 -9.90 2.38 -0.02
C GLU A 152 -9.55 3.81 0.38
N LEU A 153 -8.42 4.29 -0.13
CA LEU A 153 -7.94 5.66 0.06
C LEU A 153 -8.06 6.40 -1.26
N VAL A 154 -8.91 7.41 -1.31
CA VAL A 154 -9.11 8.22 -2.52
C VAL A 154 -7.99 9.25 -2.61
N ILE A 155 -6.99 8.99 -3.44
CA ILE A 155 -5.83 9.87 -3.67
C ILE A 155 -5.96 10.59 -5.02
N ASP A 156 -6.28 9.85 -6.07
CA ASP A 156 -6.44 10.36 -7.44
C ASP A 156 -7.34 9.38 -8.22
N VAL A 157 -8.08 9.89 -9.19
CA VAL A 157 -9.05 9.08 -9.98
C VAL A 157 -8.39 8.03 -10.87
N GLU A 158 -7.11 8.21 -11.20
CA GLU A 158 -6.34 7.28 -12.01
C GLU A 158 -5.55 6.26 -11.18
N TYR A 159 -5.79 6.21 -9.87
CA TYR A 159 -5.07 5.32 -8.94
C TYR A 159 -6.03 4.57 -8.04
N SER A 160 -5.68 3.32 -7.76
CA SER A 160 -6.24 2.54 -6.65
C SER A 160 -5.25 2.54 -5.50
N CYS A 161 -5.67 2.93 -4.31
CA CYS A 161 -4.86 2.87 -3.11
C CYS A 161 -5.63 2.18 -1.99
N MET A 162 -5.02 1.14 -1.40
CA MET A 162 -5.64 0.31 -0.37
C MET A 162 -4.75 0.24 0.86
N LEU A 163 -5.36 0.50 2.02
CA LEU A 163 -4.78 0.27 3.33
C LEU A 163 -5.37 -1.01 3.92
N CYS A 164 -4.53 -1.93 4.35
CA CYS A 164 -4.91 -3.15 5.03
C CYS A 164 -4.36 -3.16 6.45
N THR A 165 -5.21 -3.44 7.44
CA THR A 165 -4.86 -3.52 8.86
C THR A 165 -5.48 -4.76 9.49
N GLY A 166 -4.90 -5.25 10.60
CA GLY A 166 -5.40 -6.43 11.31
C GLY A 166 -6.74 -6.21 12.02
N SER A 167 -7.12 -4.95 12.25
CA SER A 167 -8.38 -4.56 12.88
C SER A 167 -8.80 -3.17 12.37
N GLU A 168 -10.04 -2.77 12.63
CA GLU A 168 -10.51 -1.42 12.31
C GLU A 168 -9.59 -0.34 12.89
N CYS A 169 -9.32 0.69 12.10
CA CYS A 169 -8.51 1.83 12.48
C CYS A 169 -9.13 3.16 12.01
N GLU A 170 -8.77 4.23 12.69
CA GLU A 170 -8.95 5.58 12.18
C GLU A 170 -7.70 5.99 11.40
N HIS A 171 -7.88 6.61 10.25
CA HIS A 171 -6.75 7.10 9.46
C HIS A 171 -6.86 8.60 9.16
N GLU A 172 -5.69 9.24 9.10
CA GLU A 172 -5.52 10.63 8.68
C GLU A 172 -4.57 10.68 7.48
N MET A 173 -4.93 11.44 6.44
CA MET A 173 -4.08 11.64 5.26
C MET A 173 -3.47 13.03 5.25
N SER A 174 -2.19 13.12 4.88
CA SER A 174 -1.43 14.37 4.70
C SER A 174 -0.69 14.34 3.37
N PHE A 175 -0.82 15.43 2.60
CA PHE A 175 -0.14 15.65 1.32
C PHE A 175 1.07 16.55 1.48
#